data_0c593ce5cac48c0a1bab9288e871489a
#
_entry.id   0c593ce5cac48c0a1bab9288e871489a
#
_cell.length_a   1.000
_cell.length_b   1.000
_cell.length_c   1.000
_cell.angle_alpha   90.00
_cell.angle_beta   90.00
_cell.angle_gamma   90.00
#
_symmetry.space_group_name_H-M   'P 1'
#
loop_
_entity.id
_entity.type
_entity.pdbx_description
1 polymer ?
#
loop_
_entity_poly.entity_id
_entity_poly.type
_entity_poly.pdbx_seq_one_letter_code
_entity_poly.pdbx_strand_id
1 'polypeptide(L)'
;MDLKIANKIALITGSTQGIGFATAKKLCQEGVNVIINGRTKEKVEIAVKKLKDEFPHLKIIGIEADLKDNEGCNKLISAIPHIDILINNLGIFEPKEFENISEKEWLHMFNVNVMSGVRLSQHYLSSMINQDWGRIIFISSESAIQIPKEMIHYGMTKTAQISVSRGIAELTKGTNVTSNSILVGPSKSEGVMTFINDLAKQNNQTPKELEKDFFEYVRPTSLIKRFAEVDESANMIVYTASALSSATNGAILRVDGGVIQSAF
;
A
#
# COMPACT_ATOMS: atom_id res chain seq x y z
N MET A 1 -18.67 11.06 8.84
CA MET A 1 -19.12 10.90 7.41
C MET A 1 -19.37 9.42 7.23
N ASP A 2 -20.53 9.01 6.74
CA ASP A 2 -20.78 7.60 6.43
C ASP A 2 -20.14 7.26 5.07
N LEU A 3 -19.17 6.37 5.05
CA LEU A 3 -18.44 5.96 3.84
C LEU A 3 -19.19 4.93 2.99
N LYS A 4 -20.31 4.40 3.48
CA LYS A 4 -21.22 3.43 2.81
C LYS A 4 -20.49 2.16 2.33
N ILE A 5 -19.61 1.61 3.18
CA ILE A 5 -18.85 0.39 2.91
C ILE A 5 -19.00 -0.69 4.00
N ALA A 6 -19.89 -0.50 4.95
CA ALA A 6 -20.17 -1.51 5.97
C ALA A 6 -20.55 -2.85 5.32
N ASN A 7 -20.10 -3.96 5.92
CA ASN A 7 -20.25 -5.34 5.46
C ASN A 7 -19.49 -5.71 4.17
N LYS A 8 -18.79 -4.78 3.52
CA LYS A 8 -17.88 -5.09 2.40
C LYS A 8 -16.71 -5.95 2.89
N ILE A 9 -16.05 -6.64 1.96
CA ILE A 9 -14.90 -7.48 2.23
C ILE A 9 -13.66 -6.84 1.59
N ALA A 10 -12.67 -6.50 2.40
CA ALA A 10 -11.43 -5.89 1.95
C ALA A 10 -10.23 -6.81 2.17
N LEU A 11 -9.44 -7.04 1.11
CA LEU A 11 -8.12 -7.65 1.18
C LEU A 11 -7.06 -6.55 1.17
N ILE A 12 -6.20 -6.54 2.18
CA ILE A 12 -5.07 -5.63 2.26
C ILE A 12 -3.77 -6.45 2.26
N THR A 13 -2.96 -6.31 1.21
CA THR A 13 -1.69 -7.04 1.12
C THR A 13 -0.62 -6.39 1.98
N GLY A 14 0.25 -7.20 2.62
CA GLY A 14 1.31 -6.69 3.50
C GLY A 14 0.78 -5.88 4.68
N SER A 15 -0.28 -6.34 5.33
CA SER A 15 -1.06 -5.58 6.31
C SER A 15 -0.85 -6.00 7.77
N THR A 16 0.27 -6.66 8.09
CA THR A 16 0.58 -7.03 9.48
C THR A 16 1.12 -5.86 10.32
N GLN A 17 1.52 -4.76 9.67
CA GLN A 17 2.08 -3.55 10.29
C GLN A 17 1.98 -2.35 9.33
N GLY A 18 2.38 -1.17 9.79
CA GLY A 18 2.52 0.05 8.98
C GLY A 18 1.19 0.54 8.38
N ILE A 19 1.28 1.13 7.18
CA ILE A 19 0.13 1.70 6.45
C ILE A 19 -0.94 0.64 6.20
N GLY A 20 -0.54 -0.59 5.85
CA GLY A 20 -1.48 -1.68 5.62
C GLY A 20 -2.31 -2.04 6.85
N PHE A 21 -1.69 -2.12 8.04
CA PHE A 21 -2.39 -2.39 9.28
C PHE A 21 -3.28 -1.22 9.71
N ALA A 22 -2.78 0.02 9.61
CA ALA A 22 -3.57 1.23 9.89
C ALA A 22 -4.80 1.31 8.96
N THR A 23 -4.64 0.98 7.67
CA THR A 23 -5.74 0.89 6.70
C THR A 23 -6.76 -0.17 7.11
N ALA A 24 -6.31 -1.37 7.47
CA ALA A 24 -7.20 -2.44 7.93
C ALA A 24 -8.00 -2.03 9.17
N LYS A 25 -7.34 -1.40 10.16
CA LYS A 25 -8.00 -0.89 11.36
C LYS A 25 -9.07 0.16 11.04
N LYS A 26 -8.77 1.13 10.17
CA LYS A 26 -9.74 2.15 9.76
C LYS A 26 -10.90 1.57 8.94
N LEU A 27 -10.66 0.58 8.09
CA LEU A 27 -11.74 -0.15 7.41
C LEU A 27 -12.64 -0.88 8.41
N CYS A 28 -12.08 -1.50 9.46
CA CYS A 28 -12.87 -2.08 10.55
C CYS A 28 -13.74 -1.02 11.27
N GLN A 29 -13.23 0.19 11.50
CA GLN A 29 -14.02 1.30 12.07
C GLN A 29 -15.24 1.67 11.22
N GLU A 30 -15.17 1.46 9.90
CA GLU A 30 -16.26 1.66 8.95
C GLU A 30 -17.13 0.40 8.74
N GLY A 31 -16.97 -0.64 9.58
CA GLY A 31 -17.77 -1.86 9.52
C GLY A 31 -17.39 -2.84 8.40
N VAL A 32 -16.18 -2.75 7.84
CA VAL A 32 -15.68 -3.61 6.78
C VAL A 32 -15.07 -4.88 7.36
N ASN A 33 -15.39 -6.03 6.76
CA ASN A 33 -14.72 -7.29 7.05
C ASN A 33 -13.34 -7.30 6.36
N VAL A 34 -12.27 -7.60 7.10
CA VAL A 34 -10.92 -7.45 6.55
C VAL A 34 -10.16 -8.75 6.49
N ILE A 35 -9.33 -8.88 5.45
CA ILE A 35 -8.39 -9.97 5.26
C ILE A 35 -6.98 -9.40 5.37
N ILE A 36 -6.28 -9.85 6.41
CA ILE A 36 -4.88 -9.50 6.71
C ILE A 36 -3.95 -10.48 6.00
N ASN A 37 -2.99 -9.96 5.27
CA ASN A 37 -1.97 -10.78 4.62
C ASN A 37 -0.56 -10.41 5.11
N GLY A 38 0.26 -11.43 5.27
CA GLY A 38 1.67 -11.31 5.60
C GLY A 38 2.44 -12.61 5.29
N ARG A 39 3.77 -12.53 5.30
CA ARG A 39 4.65 -13.67 4.94
C ARG A 39 4.84 -14.69 6.06
N THR A 40 4.58 -14.32 7.31
CA THR A 40 4.78 -15.19 8.45
C THR A 40 3.50 -15.34 9.26
N LYS A 41 3.19 -16.57 9.64
CA LYS A 41 1.99 -16.92 10.40
C LYS A 41 1.89 -16.12 11.69
N GLU A 42 2.97 -16.04 12.45
CA GLU A 42 3.03 -15.33 13.72
C GLU A 42 2.59 -13.85 13.60
N LYS A 43 3.17 -13.10 12.63
CA LYS A 43 2.81 -11.67 12.42
C LYS A 43 1.36 -11.52 11.99
N VAL A 44 0.85 -12.43 11.16
CA VAL A 44 -0.55 -12.44 10.73
C VAL A 44 -1.46 -12.68 11.92
N GLU A 45 -1.19 -13.67 12.76
CA GLU A 45 -1.98 -13.99 13.96
C GLU A 45 -2.00 -12.85 14.97
N ILE A 46 -0.86 -12.20 15.21
CA ILE A 46 -0.76 -11.02 16.09
C ILE A 46 -1.63 -9.87 15.55
N ALA A 47 -1.55 -9.56 14.25
CA ALA A 47 -2.31 -8.49 13.63
C ALA A 47 -3.83 -8.77 13.68
N VAL A 48 -4.23 -10.00 13.35
CA VAL A 48 -5.63 -10.44 13.42
C VAL A 48 -6.15 -10.37 14.86
N LYS A 49 -5.36 -10.84 15.84
CA LYS A 49 -5.76 -10.76 17.25
C LYS A 49 -6.02 -9.33 17.69
N LYS A 50 -5.08 -8.41 17.41
CA LYS A 50 -5.26 -6.97 17.75
C LYS A 50 -6.56 -6.38 17.20
N LEU A 51 -6.89 -6.69 15.93
CA LEU A 51 -8.13 -6.19 15.32
C LEU A 51 -9.37 -6.87 15.90
N LYS A 52 -9.33 -8.19 16.15
CA LYS A 52 -10.48 -8.90 16.77
C LYS A 52 -10.77 -8.44 18.19
N ASP A 53 -9.73 -8.13 18.95
CA ASP A 53 -9.90 -7.62 20.31
C ASP A 53 -10.62 -6.24 20.31
N GLU A 54 -10.39 -5.41 19.29
CA GLU A 54 -11.02 -4.08 19.13
C GLU A 54 -12.37 -4.14 18.39
N PHE A 55 -12.52 -5.06 17.42
CA PHE A 55 -13.70 -5.21 16.55
C PHE A 55 -14.26 -6.65 16.55
N PRO A 56 -14.75 -7.15 17.71
CA PRO A 56 -15.12 -8.56 17.85
C PRO A 56 -16.33 -8.98 17.01
N HIS A 57 -17.11 -8.02 16.54
CA HIS A 57 -18.31 -8.27 15.71
C HIS A 57 -18.01 -8.41 14.21
N LEU A 58 -16.78 -8.09 13.77
CA LEU A 58 -16.40 -8.16 12.36
C LEU A 58 -15.72 -9.49 12.02
N LYS A 59 -15.84 -9.90 10.76
CA LYS A 59 -15.12 -11.03 10.23
C LYS A 59 -13.71 -10.58 9.82
N ILE A 60 -12.72 -10.95 10.64
CA ILE A 60 -11.31 -10.64 10.43
C ILE A 60 -10.55 -11.95 10.23
N ILE A 61 -9.94 -12.11 9.04
CA ILE A 61 -9.26 -13.33 8.61
C ILE A 61 -7.79 -13.00 8.36
N GLY A 62 -6.89 -13.91 8.74
CA GLY A 62 -5.47 -13.83 8.43
C GLY A 62 -5.06 -14.88 7.41
N ILE A 63 -4.35 -14.48 6.37
CA ILE A 63 -3.78 -15.39 5.36
C ILE A 63 -2.27 -15.20 5.30
N GLU A 64 -1.55 -16.23 5.72
CA GLU A 64 -0.11 -16.32 5.52
C GLU A 64 0.17 -16.70 4.06
N ALA A 65 0.73 -15.78 3.29
CA ALA A 65 1.17 -16.01 1.91
C ALA A 65 2.28 -15.01 1.53
N ASP A 66 3.33 -15.49 0.87
CA ASP A 66 4.36 -14.64 0.24
C ASP A 66 3.96 -14.36 -1.20
N LEU A 67 3.52 -13.14 -1.48
CA LEU A 67 2.95 -12.75 -2.78
C LEU A 67 4.01 -12.41 -3.85
N LYS A 68 5.27 -12.70 -3.61
CA LYS A 68 6.36 -12.46 -4.58
C LYS A 68 6.22 -13.27 -5.88
N ASP A 69 5.47 -14.37 -5.85
CA ASP A 69 5.28 -15.30 -6.97
C ASP A 69 3.84 -15.78 -7.11
N ASN A 70 3.60 -16.63 -8.12
CA ASN A 70 2.28 -17.20 -8.40
C ASN A 70 1.79 -18.16 -7.30
N GLU A 71 2.69 -18.90 -6.67
CA GLU A 71 2.32 -19.89 -5.65
C GLU A 71 1.69 -19.20 -4.44
N GLY A 72 2.34 -18.16 -3.92
CA GLY A 72 1.80 -17.38 -2.80
C GLY A 72 0.50 -16.66 -3.16
N CYS A 73 0.39 -16.09 -4.37
CA CYS A 73 -0.85 -15.46 -4.83
C CYS A 73 -1.98 -16.48 -4.95
N ASN A 74 -1.74 -17.65 -5.53
CA ASN A 74 -2.74 -18.72 -5.68
C ASN A 74 -3.20 -19.28 -4.32
N LYS A 75 -2.29 -19.43 -3.34
CA LYS A 75 -2.63 -19.82 -1.96
C LYS A 75 -3.65 -18.83 -1.36
N LEU A 76 -3.42 -17.52 -1.51
CA LEU A 76 -4.32 -16.49 -1.03
C LEU A 76 -5.66 -16.51 -1.77
N ILE A 77 -5.63 -16.55 -3.10
CA ILE A 77 -6.83 -16.57 -3.97
C ILE A 77 -7.72 -17.77 -3.65
N SER A 78 -7.14 -18.96 -3.50
CA SER A 78 -7.89 -20.19 -3.18
C SER A 78 -8.58 -20.11 -1.82
N ALA A 79 -7.97 -19.42 -0.86
CA ALA A 79 -8.56 -19.22 0.47
C ALA A 79 -9.67 -18.14 0.47
N ILE A 80 -9.57 -17.14 -0.41
CA ILE A 80 -10.47 -15.98 -0.48
C ILE A 80 -10.87 -15.74 -1.94
N PRO A 81 -11.87 -16.44 -2.45
CA PRO A 81 -12.24 -16.35 -3.87
C PRO A 81 -12.99 -15.06 -4.24
N HIS A 82 -13.50 -14.33 -3.26
CA HIS A 82 -14.29 -13.11 -3.49
C HIS A 82 -13.92 -12.00 -2.49
N ILE A 83 -13.77 -10.77 -3.02
CA ILE A 83 -13.60 -9.53 -2.26
C ILE A 83 -14.28 -8.37 -2.97
N ASP A 84 -14.60 -7.32 -2.24
CA ASP A 84 -15.12 -6.04 -2.77
C ASP A 84 -14.02 -5.00 -2.95
N ILE A 85 -13.02 -5.00 -2.07
CA ILE A 85 -11.97 -3.99 -2.01
C ILE A 85 -10.61 -4.70 -2.00
N LEU A 86 -9.75 -4.33 -2.94
CA LEU A 86 -8.36 -4.79 -3.03
C LEU A 86 -7.41 -3.62 -2.78
N ILE A 87 -6.66 -3.70 -1.68
CA ILE A 87 -5.59 -2.74 -1.38
C ILE A 87 -4.24 -3.43 -1.64
N ASN A 88 -3.63 -3.12 -2.79
CA ASN A 88 -2.29 -3.56 -3.17
C ASN A 88 -1.26 -2.71 -2.43
N ASN A 89 -1.04 -3.01 -1.15
CA ASN A 89 -0.15 -2.27 -0.26
C ASN A 89 1.24 -2.92 -0.13
N LEU A 90 1.38 -4.23 -0.46
CA LEU A 90 2.66 -4.91 -0.36
C LEU A 90 3.74 -4.16 -1.15
N GLY A 91 4.88 -3.92 -0.50
CA GLY A 91 6.05 -3.34 -1.14
C GLY A 91 7.30 -3.50 -0.29
N ILE A 92 8.43 -3.57 -0.98
CA ILE A 92 9.77 -3.53 -0.40
C ILE A 92 10.54 -2.36 -1.00
N PHE A 93 11.49 -1.85 -0.28
CA PHE A 93 12.45 -0.84 -0.73
C PHE A 93 13.83 -1.16 -0.15
N GLU A 94 14.86 -0.76 -0.85
CA GLU A 94 16.25 -0.91 -0.42
C GLU A 94 17.10 0.18 -1.07
N PRO A 95 17.73 1.08 -0.32
CA PRO A 95 18.70 2.01 -0.86
C PRO A 95 19.94 1.25 -1.37
N LYS A 96 20.33 1.51 -2.63
CA LYS A 96 21.49 0.89 -3.26
C LYS A 96 21.97 1.69 -4.45
N GLU A 97 23.29 1.86 -4.59
CA GLU A 97 23.91 2.52 -5.74
C GLU A 97 23.57 1.78 -7.03
N PHE A 98 23.27 2.54 -8.08
CA PHE A 98 22.71 2.00 -9.33
C PHE A 98 23.57 0.90 -9.95
N GLU A 99 24.88 1.09 -10.01
CA GLU A 99 25.84 0.14 -10.58
C GLU A 99 25.97 -1.17 -9.78
N ASN A 100 25.53 -1.18 -8.54
CA ASN A 100 25.61 -2.34 -7.65
C ASN A 100 24.30 -3.15 -7.60
N ILE A 101 23.23 -2.69 -8.26
CA ILE A 101 21.94 -3.40 -8.30
C ILE A 101 22.01 -4.53 -9.34
N SER A 102 22.01 -5.75 -8.86
CA SER A 102 21.99 -6.93 -9.74
C SER A 102 20.63 -7.11 -10.45
N GLU A 103 20.64 -7.78 -11.62
CA GLU A 103 19.42 -8.14 -12.33
C GLU A 103 18.44 -8.91 -11.44
N LYS A 104 18.94 -9.81 -10.58
CA LYS A 104 18.12 -10.56 -9.62
C LYS A 104 17.37 -9.64 -8.66
N GLU A 105 17.99 -8.56 -8.17
CA GLU A 105 17.37 -7.59 -7.27
C GLU A 105 16.33 -6.74 -8.00
N TRP A 106 16.60 -6.32 -9.25
CA TRP A 106 15.62 -5.67 -10.11
C TRP A 106 14.37 -6.51 -10.27
N LEU A 107 14.52 -7.77 -10.66
CA LEU A 107 13.41 -8.70 -10.87
C LEU A 107 12.69 -9.02 -9.55
N HIS A 108 13.43 -9.18 -8.45
CA HIS A 108 12.82 -9.42 -7.14
C HIS A 108 11.93 -8.26 -6.72
N MET A 109 12.43 -7.01 -6.81
CA MET A 109 11.66 -5.82 -6.46
C MET A 109 10.44 -5.65 -7.35
N PHE A 110 10.57 -5.90 -8.66
CA PHE A 110 9.46 -5.87 -9.60
C PHE A 110 8.40 -6.94 -9.28
N ASN A 111 8.82 -8.16 -9.00
CA ASN A 111 7.89 -9.24 -8.65
C ASN A 111 7.09 -8.97 -7.37
N VAL A 112 7.77 -8.44 -6.34
CA VAL A 112 7.11 -8.13 -5.07
C VAL A 112 6.22 -6.90 -5.21
N ASN A 113 6.72 -5.79 -5.75
CA ASN A 113 6.02 -4.51 -5.73
C ASN A 113 4.94 -4.39 -6.82
N VAL A 114 5.15 -5.01 -7.98
CA VAL A 114 4.27 -4.84 -9.14
C VAL A 114 3.44 -6.10 -9.40
N MET A 115 4.13 -7.23 -9.63
CA MET A 115 3.45 -8.45 -10.06
C MET A 115 2.52 -9.05 -9.03
N SER A 116 2.76 -8.84 -7.73
CA SER A 116 1.80 -9.22 -6.68
C SER A 116 0.43 -8.57 -6.90
N GLY A 117 0.42 -7.24 -7.11
CA GLY A 117 -0.81 -6.48 -7.36
C GLY A 117 -1.44 -6.81 -8.72
N VAL A 118 -0.64 -7.06 -9.76
CA VAL A 118 -1.14 -7.49 -11.08
C VAL A 118 -1.88 -8.82 -10.97
N ARG A 119 -1.29 -9.85 -10.35
CA ARG A 119 -1.89 -11.18 -10.21
C ARG A 119 -3.22 -11.15 -9.46
N LEU A 120 -3.26 -10.42 -8.33
CA LEU A 120 -4.48 -10.29 -7.54
C LEU A 120 -5.55 -9.50 -8.28
N SER A 121 -5.18 -8.38 -8.91
CA SER A 121 -6.12 -7.57 -9.68
C SER A 121 -6.69 -8.33 -10.87
N GLN A 122 -5.89 -9.12 -11.59
CA GLN A 122 -6.36 -9.99 -12.68
C GLN A 122 -7.42 -11.00 -12.20
N HIS A 123 -7.24 -11.55 -11.00
CA HIS A 123 -8.19 -12.52 -10.46
C HIS A 123 -9.51 -11.85 -10.05
N TYR A 124 -9.46 -10.76 -9.28
CA TYR A 124 -10.66 -10.19 -8.66
C TYR A 124 -11.44 -9.24 -9.58
N LEU A 125 -10.83 -8.66 -10.61
CA LEU A 125 -11.45 -7.65 -11.47
C LEU A 125 -12.76 -8.16 -12.12
N SER A 126 -12.77 -9.37 -12.68
CA SER A 126 -13.95 -9.91 -13.37
C SER A 126 -15.15 -10.06 -12.43
N SER A 127 -14.92 -10.53 -11.19
CA SER A 127 -16.00 -10.66 -10.21
C SER A 127 -16.51 -9.29 -9.75
N MET A 128 -15.62 -8.29 -9.61
CA MET A 128 -16.01 -6.91 -9.28
C MET A 128 -16.85 -6.29 -10.40
N ILE A 129 -16.50 -6.50 -11.67
CA ILE A 129 -17.27 -6.01 -12.82
C ILE A 129 -18.65 -6.70 -12.86
N ASN A 130 -18.71 -8.01 -12.67
CA ASN A 130 -19.96 -8.78 -12.72
C ASN A 130 -20.95 -8.37 -11.62
N GLN A 131 -20.48 -7.97 -10.43
CA GLN A 131 -21.34 -7.46 -9.35
C GLN A 131 -21.59 -5.95 -9.45
N ASP A 132 -21.02 -5.30 -10.47
CA ASP A 132 -21.07 -3.84 -10.69
C ASP A 132 -20.62 -3.02 -9.47
N TRP A 133 -19.63 -3.51 -8.73
CA TRP A 133 -19.01 -2.79 -7.62
C TRP A 133 -17.63 -3.35 -7.30
N GLY A 134 -16.64 -2.46 -7.11
CA GLY A 134 -15.30 -2.85 -6.69
C GLY A 134 -14.38 -1.66 -6.51
N ARG A 135 -13.37 -1.83 -5.67
CA ARG A 135 -12.29 -0.85 -5.46
C ARG A 135 -10.94 -1.56 -5.54
N ILE A 136 -10.12 -1.15 -6.49
CA ILE A 136 -8.73 -1.60 -6.63
C ILE A 136 -7.83 -0.39 -6.38
N ILE A 137 -6.96 -0.49 -5.38
CA ILE A 137 -6.09 0.62 -4.98
C ILE A 137 -4.65 0.11 -4.92
N PHE A 138 -3.75 0.83 -5.59
CA PHE A 138 -2.31 0.58 -5.52
C PHE A 138 -1.66 1.62 -4.60
N ILE A 139 -0.95 1.16 -3.58
CA ILE A 139 -0.17 2.04 -2.71
C ILE A 139 1.19 2.23 -3.34
N SER A 140 1.30 3.33 -4.06
CA SER A 140 2.53 3.78 -4.68
C SER A 140 3.30 4.71 -3.75
N SER A 141 4.14 5.57 -4.27
CA SER A 141 5.01 6.46 -3.50
C SER A 141 5.24 7.77 -4.26
N GLU A 142 5.62 8.83 -3.56
CA GLU A 142 6.20 10.04 -4.17
C GLU A 142 7.38 9.69 -5.09
N SER A 143 8.09 8.62 -4.75
CA SER A 143 9.21 8.08 -5.53
C SER A 143 8.82 7.56 -6.93
N ALA A 144 7.52 7.45 -7.23
CA ALA A 144 7.04 7.13 -8.57
C ALA A 144 7.15 8.30 -9.55
N ILE A 145 7.15 9.53 -9.05
CA ILE A 145 7.23 10.78 -9.82
C ILE A 145 8.58 11.45 -9.61
N GLN A 146 9.01 11.57 -8.37
CA GLN A 146 10.31 12.13 -7.98
C GLN A 146 11.25 10.99 -7.61
N ILE A 147 11.76 10.28 -8.66
CA ILE A 147 12.53 9.06 -8.49
C ILE A 147 13.83 9.36 -7.72
N PRO A 148 14.05 8.72 -6.55
CA PRO A 148 15.27 8.94 -5.78
C PRO A 148 16.45 8.22 -6.44
N LYS A 149 17.58 8.94 -6.58
CA LYS A 149 18.80 8.38 -7.20
C LYS A 149 19.35 7.18 -6.41
N GLU A 150 19.12 7.16 -5.10
CA GLU A 150 19.53 6.09 -4.19
C GLU A 150 18.61 4.86 -4.21
N MET A 151 17.51 4.89 -4.98
CA MET A 151 16.53 3.79 -5.07
C MET A 151 15.84 3.75 -6.44
N ILE A 152 16.60 3.80 -7.54
CA ILE A 152 16.04 3.88 -8.90
C ILE A 152 15.12 2.69 -9.20
N HIS A 153 15.51 1.47 -8.83
CA HIS A 153 14.71 0.26 -9.04
C HIS A 153 13.39 0.29 -8.25
N TYR A 154 13.38 0.87 -7.05
CA TYR A 154 12.16 1.09 -6.29
C TYR A 154 11.24 2.11 -7.00
N GLY A 155 11.77 3.27 -7.36
CA GLY A 155 11.03 4.30 -8.09
C GLY A 155 10.37 3.76 -9.36
N MET A 156 11.11 2.99 -10.16
CA MET A 156 10.59 2.30 -11.34
C MET A 156 9.38 1.43 -11.02
N THR A 157 9.44 0.61 -9.95
CA THR A 157 8.30 -0.24 -9.58
C THR A 157 7.09 0.57 -9.14
N LYS A 158 7.31 1.69 -8.46
CA LYS A 158 6.22 2.58 -8.01
C LYS A 158 5.56 3.32 -9.18
N THR A 159 6.33 3.71 -10.20
CA THR A 159 5.79 4.23 -11.47
C THR A 159 5.00 3.15 -12.22
N ALA A 160 5.51 1.92 -12.28
CA ALA A 160 4.80 0.81 -12.92
C ALA A 160 3.44 0.52 -12.28
N GLN A 161 3.31 0.63 -10.95
CA GLN A 161 2.02 0.49 -10.26
C GLN A 161 0.98 1.52 -10.74
N ILE A 162 1.39 2.77 -10.98
CA ILE A 162 0.53 3.82 -11.54
C ILE A 162 0.01 3.43 -12.91
N SER A 163 0.90 2.97 -13.79
CA SER A 163 0.54 2.55 -15.15
C SER A 163 -0.42 1.37 -15.15
N VAL A 164 -0.20 0.37 -14.29
CA VAL A 164 -1.08 -0.79 -14.12
C VAL A 164 -2.47 -0.34 -13.64
N SER A 165 -2.52 0.46 -12.58
CA SER A 165 -3.78 0.98 -12.03
C SER A 165 -4.57 1.77 -13.07
N ARG A 166 -3.91 2.66 -13.82
CA ARG A 166 -4.55 3.44 -14.88
C ARG A 166 -5.08 2.55 -16.00
N GLY A 167 -4.32 1.52 -16.40
CA GLY A 167 -4.77 0.54 -17.40
C GLY A 167 -5.99 -0.27 -16.95
N ILE A 168 -6.02 -0.69 -15.67
CA ILE A 168 -7.19 -1.39 -15.09
C ILE A 168 -8.42 -0.48 -15.12
N ALA A 169 -8.29 0.82 -14.80
CA ALA A 169 -9.41 1.76 -14.86
C ALA A 169 -10.05 1.85 -16.25
N GLU A 170 -9.27 1.69 -17.34
CA GLU A 170 -9.84 1.64 -18.70
C GLU A 170 -10.75 0.42 -18.93
N LEU A 171 -10.50 -0.69 -18.23
CA LEU A 171 -11.31 -1.90 -18.32
C LEU A 171 -12.62 -1.80 -17.53
N THR A 172 -12.76 -0.81 -16.64
CA THR A 172 -13.94 -0.63 -15.79
C THR A 172 -14.97 0.37 -16.35
N LYS A 173 -14.81 0.81 -17.59
CA LYS A 173 -15.72 1.78 -18.22
C LYS A 173 -17.17 1.31 -18.17
N GLY A 174 -18.06 2.22 -17.74
CA GLY A 174 -19.51 1.94 -17.66
C GLY A 174 -19.93 1.09 -16.46
N THR A 175 -19.03 0.82 -15.52
CA THR A 175 -19.31 0.09 -14.28
C THR A 175 -19.07 0.97 -13.03
N ASN A 176 -19.51 0.49 -11.87
CA ASN A 176 -19.22 1.11 -10.57
C ASN A 176 -17.90 0.61 -9.93
N VAL A 177 -17.01 0.00 -10.73
CA VAL A 177 -15.67 -0.41 -10.30
C VAL A 177 -14.67 0.71 -10.56
N THR A 178 -13.77 0.98 -9.60
CA THR A 178 -12.69 1.97 -9.78
C THR A 178 -11.32 1.39 -9.47
N SER A 179 -10.30 1.88 -10.19
CA SER A 179 -8.89 1.57 -9.92
C SER A 179 -8.08 2.86 -9.81
N ASN A 180 -7.42 3.06 -8.67
CA ASN A 180 -6.68 4.28 -8.38
C ASN A 180 -5.31 3.98 -7.75
N SER A 181 -4.38 4.92 -7.87
CA SER A 181 -3.08 4.88 -7.19
C SER A 181 -3.01 5.97 -6.12
N ILE A 182 -2.45 5.63 -4.96
CA ILE A 182 -2.19 6.59 -3.89
C ILE A 182 -0.68 6.70 -3.70
N LEU A 183 -0.15 7.90 -3.88
CA LEU A 183 1.26 8.22 -3.69
C LEU A 183 1.45 8.65 -2.24
N VAL A 184 2.07 7.78 -1.45
CA VAL A 184 2.41 8.09 -0.06
C VAL A 184 3.80 8.70 0.03
N GLY A 185 3.98 9.64 0.92
CA GLY A 185 5.27 10.21 1.27
C GLY A 185 6.00 9.39 2.35
N PRO A 186 7.16 9.90 2.79
CA PRO A 186 7.88 9.33 3.93
C PRO A 186 6.97 9.23 5.15
N SER A 187 6.76 8.01 5.67
CA SER A 187 5.79 7.72 6.74
C SER A 187 6.44 6.95 7.88
N LYS A 188 5.98 7.16 9.12
CA LYS A 188 6.44 6.47 10.34
C LYS A 188 5.90 5.04 10.41
N SER A 189 6.19 4.22 9.39
CA SER A 189 5.94 2.79 9.49
C SER A 189 7.02 2.12 10.33
N GLU A 190 6.71 0.95 10.92
CA GLU A 190 7.68 0.20 11.73
C GLU A 190 8.98 -0.09 10.95
N GLY A 191 8.88 -0.40 9.65
CA GLY A 191 10.05 -0.64 8.80
C GLY A 191 10.92 0.60 8.62
N VAL A 192 10.30 1.76 8.35
CA VAL A 192 11.02 3.03 8.23
C VAL A 192 11.63 3.44 9.57
N MET A 193 10.89 3.30 10.68
CA MET A 193 11.41 3.66 12.01
C MET A 193 12.55 2.75 12.45
N THR A 194 12.51 1.46 12.12
CA THR A 194 13.66 0.57 12.36
C THR A 194 14.88 1.05 11.59
N PHE A 195 14.73 1.32 10.29
CA PHE A 195 15.81 1.84 9.45
C PHE A 195 16.39 3.17 9.99
N ILE A 196 15.53 4.12 10.35
CA ILE A 196 15.94 5.41 10.93
C ILE A 196 16.68 5.22 12.27
N ASN A 197 16.19 4.34 13.14
CA ASN A 197 16.84 4.07 14.42
C ASN A 197 18.22 3.42 14.24
N ASP A 198 18.36 2.50 13.30
CA ASP A 198 19.63 1.82 13.02
C ASP A 198 20.65 2.80 12.41
N LEU A 199 20.20 3.63 11.46
CA LEU A 199 21.04 4.65 10.85
C LEU A 199 21.47 5.74 11.87
N ALA A 200 20.57 6.15 12.77
CA ALA A 200 20.86 7.09 13.84
C ALA A 200 21.97 6.56 14.77
N LYS A 201 21.90 5.27 15.14
CA LYS A 201 22.97 4.62 15.93
C LYS A 201 24.30 4.61 15.18
N GLN A 202 24.29 4.25 13.89
CA GLN A 202 25.51 4.23 13.06
C GLN A 202 26.17 5.60 12.95
N ASN A 203 25.37 6.67 12.87
CA ASN A 203 25.84 8.05 12.73
C ASN A 203 26.09 8.75 14.08
N ASN A 204 25.89 8.09 15.22
CA ASN A 204 25.94 8.70 16.56
C ASN A 204 24.98 9.91 16.68
N GLN A 205 23.79 9.80 16.09
CA GLN A 205 22.73 10.81 16.12
C GLN A 205 21.51 10.29 16.88
N THR A 206 20.65 11.21 17.31
CA THR A 206 19.30 10.84 17.77
C THR A 206 18.37 10.64 16.58
N PRO A 207 17.31 9.83 16.68
CA PRO A 207 16.30 9.69 15.61
C PRO A 207 15.68 11.04 15.18
N LYS A 208 15.57 12.00 16.11
CA LYS A 208 15.02 13.32 15.81
C LYS A 208 15.99 14.19 14.98
N GLU A 209 17.27 14.12 15.25
CA GLU A 209 18.29 14.77 14.45
C GLU A 209 18.34 14.18 13.05
N LEU A 210 18.29 12.84 12.95
CA LEU A 210 18.26 12.18 11.65
C LEU A 210 16.98 12.49 10.86
N GLU A 211 15.81 12.59 11.51
CA GLU A 211 14.57 13.05 10.86
C GLU A 211 14.72 14.46 10.29
N LYS A 212 15.34 15.37 11.05
CA LYS A 212 15.62 16.74 10.57
C LYS A 212 16.53 16.71 9.34
N ASP A 213 17.65 15.98 9.41
CA ASP A 213 18.61 15.87 8.32
C ASP A 213 17.97 15.21 7.07
N PHE A 214 17.11 14.23 7.27
CA PHE A 214 16.37 13.61 6.18
C PHE A 214 15.51 14.62 5.41
N PHE A 215 14.78 15.49 6.10
CA PHE A 215 13.97 16.52 5.45
C PHE A 215 14.75 17.77 5.02
N GLU A 216 15.99 17.88 5.42
CA GLU A 216 16.89 18.94 4.93
C GLU A 216 17.66 18.50 3.68
N TYR A 217 18.12 17.24 3.62
CA TYR A 217 19.05 16.78 2.58
C TYR A 217 18.49 15.69 1.67
N VAL A 218 17.62 14.79 2.15
CA VAL A 218 17.11 13.65 1.38
C VAL A 218 15.76 13.97 0.74
N ARG A 219 14.88 14.66 1.47
CA ARG A 219 13.56 15.13 0.96
C ARG A 219 13.35 16.62 1.21
N PRO A 220 14.23 17.49 0.65
CA PRO A 220 14.20 18.93 0.92
C PRO A 220 12.95 19.63 0.40
N THR A 221 12.24 19.02 -0.53
CA THR A 221 10.99 19.53 -1.11
C THR A 221 9.76 19.33 -0.24
N SER A 222 9.82 18.44 0.78
CA SER A 222 8.69 18.18 1.67
C SER A 222 8.18 19.48 2.31
N LEU A 223 6.88 19.74 2.16
CA LEU A 223 6.25 20.91 2.76
C LEU A 223 5.94 20.70 4.24
N ILE A 224 5.64 19.47 4.67
CA ILE A 224 5.34 19.19 6.08
C ILE A 224 6.58 19.00 6.94
N LYS A 225 7.75 18.77 6.35
CA LYS A 225 9.07 18.63 7.03
C LYS A 225 9.09 17.63 8.20
N ARG A 226 8.30 16.57 8.10
CA ARG A 226 8.24 15.46 9.04
C ARG A 226 7.80 14.19 8.33
N PHE A 227 8.05 13.04 8.93
CA PHE A 227 7.37 11.83 8.50
C PHE A 227 5.86 11.96 8.76
N ALA A 228 5.04 11.52 7.80
CA ALA A 228 3.61 11.39 8.01
C ALA A 228 3.31 10.23 8.98
N GLU A 229 2.27 10.35 9.79
CA GLU A 229 1.75 9.21 10.54
C GLU A 229 1.09 8.22 9.56
N VAL A 230 1.18 6.93 9.83
CA VAL A 230 0.55 5.90 8.97
C VAL A 230 -0.95 6.11 8.80
N ASP A 231 -1.59 6.67 9.81
CA ASP A 231 -3.01 7.02 9.81
C ASP A 231 -3.38 8.11 8.80
N GLU A 232 -2.46 9.04 8.52
CA GLU A 232 -2.69 10.11 7.52
C GLU A 232 -2.84 9.48 6.11
N SER A 233 -1.98 8.50 5.78
CA SER A 233 -2.11 7.72 4.54
C SER A 233 -3.35 6.84 4.54
N ALA A 234 -3.62 6.15 5.65
CA ALA A 234 -4.78 5.26 5.78
C ALA A 234 -6.11 6.01 5.60
N ASN A 235 -6.23 7.28 6.04
CA ASN A 235 -7.42 8.10 5.82
C ASN A 235 -7.76 8.26 4.34
N MET A 236 -6.77 8.59 3.51
CA MET A 236 -6.98 8.73 2.06
C MET A 236 -7.31 7.38 1.41
N ILE A 237 -6.65 6.30 1.84
CA ILE A 237 -6.88 4.96 1.32
C ILE A 237 -8.33 4.54 1.58
N VAL A 238 -8.83 4.73 2.80
CA VAL A 238 -10.19 4.35 3.20
C VAL A 238 -11.23 5.21 2.50
N TYR A 239 -11.00 6.53 2.36
CA TYR A 239 -11.86 7.39 1.54
C TYR A 239 -11.91 6.88 0.09
N THR A 240 -10.77 6.57 -0.51
CA THR A 240 -10.70 6.07 -1.90
C THR A 240 -11.36 4.70 -2.05
N ALA A 241 -11.37 3.88 -1.01
CA ALA A 241 -12.08 2.60 -0.96
C ALA A 241 -13.59 2.75 -0.79
N SER A 242 -14.09 3.94 -0.47
CA SER A 242 -15.49 4.17 -0.13
C SER A 242 -16.41 4.29 -1.36
N ALA A 243 -17.73 4.23 -1.12
CA ALA A 243 -18.71 4.55 -2.14
C ALA A 243 -18.70 6.05 -2.52
N LEU A 244 -18.21 6.92 -1.62
CA LEU A 244 -18.16 8.38 -1.84
C LEU A 244 -17.11 8.80 -2.88
N SER A 245 -16.13 7.94 -3.17
CA SER A 245 -15.10 8.18 -4.19
C SER A 245 -15.48 7.68 -5.60
N SER A 246 -16.76 7.39 -5.86
CA SER A 246 -17.24 6.77 -7.10
C SER A 246 -16.88 7.54 -8.39
N ALA A 247 -16.69 8.85 -8.32
CA ALA A 247 -16.24 9.67 -9.44
C ALA A 247 -14.71 9.71 -9.62
N THR A 248 -13.95 9.05 -8.71
CA THR A 248 -12.49 8.99 -8.77
C THR A 248 -12.08 7.65 -9.37
N ASN A 249 -11.71 7.62 -10.65
CA ASN A 249 -11.29 6.42 -11.36
C ASN A 249 -10.09 6.73 -12.27
N GLY A 250 -9.06 5.89 -12.24
CA GLY A 250 -7.80 6.09 -12.97
C GLY A 250 -6.96 7.25 -12.43
N ALA A 251 -7.22 7.71 -11.21
CA ALA A 251 -6.57 8.87 -10.61
C ALA A 251 -5.28 8.48 -9.89
N ILE A 252 -4.41 9.49 -9.77
CA ILE A 252 -3.23 9.50 -8.92
C ILE A 252 -3.52 10.48 -7.78
N LEU A 253 -3.71 9.94 -6.57
CA LEU A 253 -3.99 10.73 -5.37
C LEU A 253 -2.73 10.85 -4.51
N ARG A 254 -2.47 12.04 -3.96
CA ARG A 254 -1.24 12.32 -3.23
C ARG A 254 -1.49 12.49 -1.74
N VAL A 255 -0.69 11.79 -0.93
CA VAL A 255 -0.56 11.96 0.52
C VAL A 255 0.95 11.95 0.83
N ASP A 256 1.69 12.83 0.15
CA ASP A 256 3.14 12.82 0.11
C ASP A 256 3.78 13.94 0.94
N GLY A 257 2.98 14.71 1.66
CA GLY A 257 3.48 15.85 2.44
C GLY A 257 4.09 16.95 1.58
N GLY A 258 3.74 17.00 0.29
CA GLY A 258 4.25 17.99 -0.66
C GLY A 258 5.68 17.71 -1.12
N VAL A 259 6.14 16.46 -1.12
CA VAL A 259 7.47 16.09 -1.64
C VAL A 259 7.54 16.32 -3.14
N ILE A 260 6.51 15.90 -3.88
CA ILE A 260 6.44 16.10 -5.33
C ILE A 260 6.16 17.58 -5.63
N GLN A 261 7.04 18.21 -6.43
CA GLN A 261 6.93 19.63 -6.79
C GLN A 261 6.00 19.91 -7.98
N SER A 262 5.50 18.88 -8.66
CA SER A 262 4.52 19.03 -9.74
C SER A 262 3.16 19.49 -9.20
N ALA A 263 2.47 20.34 -9.95
CA ALA A 263 1.08 20.70 -9.68
C ALA A 263 0.08 19.61 -10.12
N PHE A 264 0.54 18.62 -10.90
CA PHE A 264 -0.26 17.53 -11.48
C PHE A 264 0.30 16.18 -11.05
#